data_24f53fcbcd0281e981d1bb782cb1e6ee
#
_entry.id   24f53fcbcd0281e981d1bb782cb1e6ee
#
_cell.length_a   1.000
_cell.length_b   1.000
_cell.length_c   1.000
_cell.angle_alpha   90.00
_cell.angle_beta   90.00
_cell.angle_gamma   90.00
#
_symmetry.space_group_name_H-M   'P 1'
#
loop_
_entity.id
_entity.type
_entity.pdbx_description
1 polymer ?
#
loop_
_entity_poly.entity_id
_entity_poly.type
_entity_poly.pdbx_seq_one_letter_code
_entity_poly.pdbx_strand_id
1 'polypeptide(L)'
;MMEAAGVWRSKRILELGPGTGAFTGAIADAMPHDSDYVGIELIDTFVQQLRPRFPKMRFECAGAQEFDFTQVLPPGEKFDTIVSGLPWTAFPRGLQEAILNNVLPHLAPGGCFATFAYWGFHKLPGGRQFRALLHEKTHGVETSRIVWGNVPPAFVYLARKH
;
A
#
# COMPACT_ATOMS: atom_id res chain seq x y z
N MET A 1 9.92 4.75 4.78
CA MET A 1 8.49 4.42 4.60
C MET A 1 8.03 3.40 5.64
N MET A 2 8.64 2.24 5.76
CA MET A 2 8.16 1.16 6.65
C MET A 2 8.07 1.57 8.12
N GLU A 3 9.08 2.27 8.64
CA GLU A 3 9.06 2.80 10.00
C GLU A 3 7.92 3.81 10.21
N ALA A 4 7.79 4.80 9.32
CA ALA A 4 6.75 5.82 9.41
C ALA A 4 5.33 5.25 9.26
N ALA A 5 5.15 4.19 8.47
CA ALA A 5 3.90 3.47 8.33
C ALA A 5 3.57 2.57 9.55
N GLY A 6 4.52 2.31 10.42
CA GLY A 6 4.33 1.47 11.62
C GLY A 6 4.38 -0.02 11.34
N VAL A 7 5.02 -0.46 10.24
CA VAL A 7 5.15 -1.88 9.86
C VAL A 7 5.74 -2.73 11.00
N TRP A 8 6.71 -2.19 11.74
CA TRP A 8 7.41 -2.87 12.83
C TRP A 8 6.51 -3.29 14.03
N ARG A 9 5.30 -2.77 14.11
CA ARG A 9 4.32 -3.08 15.16
C ARG A 9 2.99 -3.62 14.60
N SER A 10 2.91 -3.81 13.30
CA SER A 10 1.69 -4.24 12.64
C SER A 10 1.53 -5.76 12.72
N LYS A 11 0.38 -6.23 13.14
CA LYS A 11 0.03 -7.64 13.16
C LYS A 11 -0.43 -8.13 11.78
N ARG A 12 -1.14 -7.28 11.04
CA ARG A 12 -1.61 -7.59 9.68
C ARG A 12 -1.23 -6.49 8.71
N ILE A 13 -0.56 -6.87 7.65
CA ILE A 13 0.01 -5.97 6.65
C ILE A 13 -0.51 -6.36 5.26
N LEU A 14 -1.03 -5.38 4.55
CA LEU A 14 -1.39 -5.50 3.13
C LEU A 14 -0.39 -4.71 2.29
N GLU A 15 0.11 -5.33 1.23
CA GLU A 15 0.86 -4.64 0.17
C GLU A 15 0.07 -4.64 -1.13
N LEU A 16 -0.09 -3.47 -1.73
CA LEU A 16 -0.72 -3.29 -3.03
C LEU A 16 0.35 -3.06 -4.08
N GLY A 17 0.38 -3.93 -5.09
CA GLY A 17 1.35 -3.87 -6.18
C GLY A 17 2.79 -4.15 -5.74
N PRO A 18 3.10 -5.33 -5.17
CA PRO A 18 4.48 -5.73 -4.84
C PRO A 18 5.47 -5.61 -6.00
N GLY A 19 5.03 -5.87 -7.23
CA GLY A 19 5.86 -5.79 -8.43
C GLY A 19 7.09 -6.68 -8.32
N THR A 20 8.28 -6.08 -8.42
CA THR A 20 9.56 -6.81 -8.30
C THR A 20 9.95 -7.14 -6.85
N GLY A 21 9.15 -6.72 -5.85
CA GLY A 21 9.38 -7.05 -4.45
C GLY A 21 10.31 -6.09 -3.69
N ALA A 22 10.51 -4.89 -4.19
CA ALA A 22 11.38 -3.91 -3.53
C ALA A 22 10.85 -3.49 -2.15
N PHE A 23 9.56 -3.17 -2.05
CA PHE A 23 8.91 -2.89 -0.78
C PHE A 23 8.65 -4.16 0.03
N THR A 24 8.34 -5.26 -0.64
CA THR A 24 8.14 -6.57 0.00
C THR A 24 9.34 -6.97 0.85
N GLY A 25 10.57 -6.83 0.32
CA GLY A 25 11.79 -7.08 1.07
C GLY A 25 11.93 -6.18 2.31
N ALA A 26 11.66 -4.89 2.16
CA ALA A 26 11.69 -3.94 3.28
C ALA A 26 10.60 -4.21 4.33
N ILE A 27 9.43 -4.68 3.91
CA ILE A 27 8.36 -5.12 4.83
C ILE A 27 8.81 -6.37 5.57
N ALA A 28 9.34 -7.37 4.87
CA ALA A 28 9.81 -8.62 5.46
C ALA A 28 10.89 -8.39 6.54
N ASP A 29 11.79 -7.42 6.31
CA ASP A 29 12.83 -7.07 7.27
C ASP A 29 12.30 -6.29 8.49
N ALA A 30 11.21 -5.55 8.33
CA ALA A 30 10.69 -4.65 9.36
C ALA A 30 9.53 -5.25 10.17
N MET A 31 8.78 -6.20 9.61
CA MET A 31 7.56 -6.75 10.26
C MET A 31 7.92 -7.70 11.40
N PRO A 32 7.10 -7.78 12.47
CA PRO A 32 7.23 -8.79 13.51
C PRO A 32 7.13 -10.22 12.95
N HIS A 33 7.82 -11.17 13.57
CA HIS A 33 7.84 -12.57 13.12
C HIS A 33 6.49 -13.28 13.12
N ASP A 34 5.56 -12.82 13.96
CA ASP A 34 4.20 -13.34 14.12
C ASP A 34 3.14 -12.53 13.35
N SER A 35 3.59 -11.66 12.44
CA SER A 35 2.69 -10.86 11.61
C SER A 35 2.23 -11.63 10.37
N ASP A 36 0.99 -11.35 9.98
CA ASP A 36 0.40 -11.81 8.72
C ASP A 36 0.66 -10.78 7.62
N TYR A 37 1.06 -11.26 6.46
CA TYR A 37 1.25 -10.44 5.27
C TYR A 37 0.44 -10.98 4.10
N VAL A 38 -0.17 -10.06 3.34
CA VAL A 38 -0.82 -10.35 2.06
C VAL A 38 -0.38 -9.31 1.03
N GLY A 39 0.10 -9.76 -0.12
CA GLY A 39 0.39 -8.94 -1.29
C GLY A 39 -0.63 -9.18 -2.39
N ILE A 40 -1.24 -8.12 -2.91
CA ILE A 40 -2.15 -8.16 -4.07
C ILE A 40 -1.42 -7.60 -5.29
N GLU A 41 -1.21 -8.45 -6.29
CA GLU A 41 -0.49 -8.12 -7.51
C GLU A 41 -1.29 -8.56 -8.73
N LEU A 42 -1.48 -7.65 -9.68
CA LEU A 42 -2.25 -7.92 -10.90
C LEU A 42 -1.51 -8.82 -11.88
N ILE A 43 -0.18 -8.73 -11.92
CA ILE A 43 0.66 -9.38 -12.91
C ILE A 43 1.15 -10.73 -12.38
N ASP A 44 0.66 -11.82 -12.96
CA ASP A 44 0.94 -13.19 -12.51
C ASP A 44 2.43 -13.53 -12.52
N THR A 45 3.20 -13.06 -13.51
CA THR A 45 4.64 -13.30 -13.56
C THR A 45 5.38 -12.74 -12.34
N PHE A 46 4.97 -11.60 -11.81
CA PHE A 46 5.51 -11.08 -10.56
C PHE A 46 5.13 -11.95 -9.37
N VAL A 47 3.88 -12.40 -9.28
CA VAL A 47 3.43 -13.30 -8.23
C VAL A 47 4.26 -14.59 -8.21
N GLN A 48 4.49 -15.19 -9.38
CA GLN A 48 5.32 -16.39 -9.52
C GLN A 48 6.77 -16.19 -9.09
N GLN A 49 7.33 -14.99 -9.29
CA GLN A 49 8.68 -14.64 -8.86
C GLN A 49 8.77 -14.33 -7.36
N LEU A 50 7.71 -13.76 -6.77
CA LEU A 50 7.68 -13.36 -5.36
C LEU A 50 7.53 -14.56 -4.43
N ARG A 51 6.68 -15.52 -4.76
CA ARG A 51 6.41 -16.69 -3.91
C ARG A 51 7.65 -17.47 -3.48
N PRO A 52 8.59 -17.85 -4.36
CA PRO A 52 9.80 -18.55 -3.94
C PRO A 52 10.79 -17.66 -3.16
N ARG A 53 10.78 -16.35 -3.39
CA ARG A 53 11.65 -15.40 -2.68
C ARG A 53 11.16 -15.10 -1.26
N PHE A 54 9.84 -15.15 -1.05
CA PHE A 54 9.19 -14.85 0.23
C PHE A 54 8.22 -15.97 0.63
N PRO A 55 8.73 -17.19 0.94
CA PRO A 55 7.89 -18.38 1.10
C PRO A 55 6.94 -18.33 2.31
N LYS A 56 7.18 -17.42 3.26
CA LYS A 56 6.31 -17.21 4.43
C LYS A 56 5.25 -16.11 4.22
N MET A 57 5.28 -15.45 3.07
CA MET A 57 4.37 -14.37 2.73
C MET A 57 3.35 -14.83 1.70
N ARG A 58 2.12 -14.35 1.83
CA ARG A 58 1.02 -14.71 0.94
C ARG A 58 0.89 -13.71 -0.19
N PHE A 59 0.77 -14.19 -1.43
CA PHE A 59 0.55 -13.36 -2.63
C PHE A 59 -0.66 -13.87 -3.40
N GLU A 60 -1.58 -12.94 -3.74
CA GLU A 60 -2.75 -13.18 -4.55
C GLU A 60 -2.64 -12.43 -5.88
N CYS A 61 -2.95 -13.14 -6.97
CA CYS A 61 -2.98 -12.55 -8.31
C CYS A 61 -4.37 -11.97 -8.58
N ALA A 62 -4.54 -10.66 -8.39
CA ALA A 62 -5.82 -9.99 -8.54
C ALA A 62 -5.66 -8.47 -8.69
N GLY A 63 -6.72 -7.82 -9.19
CA GLY A 63 -6.83 -6.36 -9.14
C GLY A 63 -7.26 -5.88 -7.76
N ALA A 64 -6.57 -4.87 -7.22
CA ALA A 64 -6.88 -4.32 -5.89
C ALA A 64 -8.29 -3.69 -5.81
N GLN A 65 -8.86 -3.25 -6.94
CA GLN A 65 -10.20 -2.66 -7.00
C GLN A 65 -11.35 -3.67 -6.85
N GLU A 66 -11.06 -4.97 -7.03
CA GLU A 66 -12.09 -6.02 -7.07
C GLU A 66 -11.82 -7.21 -6.15
N PHE A 67 -10.64 -7.28 -5.52
CA PHE A 67 -10.27 -8.37 -4.65
C PHE A 67 -11.17 -8.44 -3.41
N ASP A 68 -11.67 -9.62 -3.10
CA ASP A 68 -12.45 -9.87 -1.89
C ASP A 68 -11.52 -10.15 -0.70
N PHE A 69 -11.29 -9.13 0.12
CA PHE A 69 -10.40 -9.21 1.28
C PHE A 69 -10.91 -10.13 2.39
N THR A 70 -12.17 -10.56 2.35
CA THR A 70 -12.69 -11.55 3.32
C THR A 70 -12.04 -12.92 3.15
N GLN A 71 -11.44 -13.19 2.00
CA GLN A 71 -10.70 -14.44 1.73
C GLN A 71 -9.36 -14.52 2.47
N VAL A 72 -8.82 -13.38 2.90
CA VAL A 72 -7.50 -13.27 3.52
C VAL A 72 -7.52 -12.69 4.93
N LEU A 73 -8.65 -12.17 5.36
CA LEU A 73 -8.86 -11.64 6.72
C LEU A 73 -9.80 -12.56 7.50
N PRO A 74 -9.46 -12.92 8.73
CA PRO A 74 -10.42 -13.54 9.63
C PRO A 74 -11.65 -12.63 9.86
N PRO A 75 -12.81 -13.18 10.18
CA PRO A 75 -14.01 -12.38 10.43
C PRO A 75 -13.79 -11.30 11.48
N GLY A 76 -14.15 -10.05 11.13
CA GLY A 76 -14.01 -8.87 12.00
C GLY A 76 -12.61 -8.29 12.11
N GLU A 77 -11.60 -8.93 11.51
CA GLU A 77 -10.23 -8.45 11.53
C GLU A 77 -9.95 -7.48 10.38
N LYS A 78 -8.94 -6.64 10.57
CA LYS A 78 -8.52 -5.61 9.60
C LYS A 78 -7.00 -5.53 9.53
N PHE A 79 -6.50 -4.86 8.50
CA PHE A 79 -5.08 -4.55 8.36
C PHE A 79 -4.70 -3.36 9.24
N ASP A 80 -3.58 -3.46 9.94
CA ASP A 80 -3.00 -2.35 10.70
C ASP A 80 -2.29 -1.37 9.79
N THR A 81 -1.65 -1.90 8.75
CA THR A 81 -0.90 -1.12 7.78
C THR A 81 -1.16 -1.63 6.36
N ILE A 82 -1.39 -0.67 5.47
CA ILE A 82 -1.45 -0.90 4.02
C ILE A 82 -0.29 -0.14 3.39
N VAL A 83 0.58 -0.85 2.70
CA VAL A 83 1.69 -0.27 1.92
C VAL A 83 1.34 -0.38 0.45
N SER A 84 1.42 0.70 -0.31
CA SER A 84 1.11 0.70 -1.73
C SER A 84 2.31 1.07 -2.59
N GLY A 85 2.64 0.19 -3.53
CA GLY A 85 3.59 0.41 -4.61
C GLY A 85 2.92 0.81 -5.93
N LEU A 86 1.62 1.08 -5.93
CA LEU A 86 0.86 1.39 -7.14
C LEU A 86 1.21 2.78 -7.71
N PRO A 87 1.25 2.92 -9.06
CA PRO A 87 1.56 4.19 -9.72
C PRO A 87 0.32 5.11 -9.78
N TRP A 88 -0.11 5.63 -8.65
CA TRP A 88 -1.35 6.38 -8.50
C TRP A 88 -1.51 7.54 -9.47
N THR A 89 -0.41 8.25 -9.76
CA THR A 89 -0.44 9.41 -10.68
C THR A 89 -0.74 9.04 -12.13
N ALA A 90 -0.49 7.78 -12.50
CA ALA A 90 -0.76 7.25 -13.84
C ALA A 90 -2.19 6.69 -13.97
N PHE A 91 -2.88 6.46 -12.86
CA PHE A 91 -4.22 5.90 -12.88
C PHE A 91 -5.29 6.97 -13.17
N PRO A 92 -6.31 6.66 -13.98
CA PRO A 92 -7.48 7.51 -14.09
C PRO A 92 -8.21 7.58 -12.75
N ARG A 93 -8.92 8.68 -12.50
CA ARG A 93 -9.63 8.93 -11.23
C ARG A 93 -10.55 7.78 -10.82
N GLY A 94 -11.31 7.24 -11.76
CA GLY A 94 -12.23 6.13 -11.49
C GLY A 94 -11.54 4.90 -10.90
N LEU A 95 -10.34 4.57 -11.40
CA LEU A 95 -9.55 3.45 -10.86
C LEU A 95 -8.97 3.79 -9.49
N GLN A 96 -8.43 4.99 -9.29
CA GLN A 96 -7.95 5.44 -7.99
C GLN A 96 -9.06 5.33 -6.93
N GLU A 97 -10.24 5.80 -7.26
CA GLU A 97 -11.40 5.78 -6.36
C GLU A 97 -11.90 4.35 -6.10
N ALA A 98 -11.98 3.51 -7.13
CA ALA A 98 -12.38 2.11 -6.99
C ALA A 98 -11.44 1.32 -6.07
N ILE A 99 -10.11 1.49 -6.23
CA ILE A 99 -9.13 0.84 -5.36
C ILE A 99 -9.28 1.33 -3.91
N LEU A 100 -9.32 2.64 -3.68
CA LEU A 100 -9.43 3.18 -2.33
C LEU A 100 -10.74 2.77 -1.64
N ASN A 101 -11.86 2.75 -2.38
CA ASN A 101 -13.17 2.31 -1.87
C ASN A 101 -13.18 0.83 -1.48
N ASN A 102 -12.44 -0.02 -2.22
CA ASN A 102 -12.35 -1.44 -1.90
C ASN A 102 -11.38 -1.73 -0.73
N VAL A 103 -10.30 -0.98 -0.63
CA VAL A 103 -9.19 -1.28 0.29
C VAL A 103 -9.35 -0.62 1.66
N LEU A 104 -9.71 0.67 1.71
CA LEU A 104 -9.75 1.44 2.96
C LEU A 104 -10.77 0.93 3.99
N PRO A 105 -11.92 0.32 3.64
CA PRO A 105 -12.80 -0.31 4.62
C PRO A 105 -12.11 -1.41 5.46
N HIS A 106 -11.09 -2.05 4.90
CA HIS A 106 -10.32 -3.12 5.55
C HIS A 106 -9.10 -2.62 6.35
N LEU A 107 -8.85 -1.31 6.38
CA LEU A 107 -7.87 -0.70 7.28
C LEU A 107 -8.48 -0.50 8.66
N ALA A 108 -7.75 -0.89 9.70
CA ALA A 108 -8.19 -0.74 11.09
C ALA A 108 -8.31 0.74 11.51
N PRO A 109 -9.18 1.08 12.46
CA PRO A 109 -9.17 2.41 13.07
C PRO A 109 -7.76 2.75 13.60
N GLY A 110 -7.26 3.94 13.30
CA GLY A 110 -5.88 4.34 13.62
C GLY A 110 -4.79 3.69 12.76
N GLY A 111 -5.17 2.76 11.87
CA GLY A 111 -4.26 2.14 10.91
C GLY A 111 -3.70 3.13 9.89
N CYS A 112 -2.61 2.76 9.24
CA CYS A 112 -1.88 3.61 8.31
C CYS A 112 -1.93 3.06 6.88
N PHE A 113 -2.37 3.89 5.94
CA PHE A 113 -2.16 3.68 4.51
C PHE A 113 -0.92 4.50 4.09
N ALA A 114 0.09 3.83 3.56
CA ALA A 114 1.34 4.44 3.13
C ALA A 114 1.60 4.19 1.65
N THR A 115 1.92 5.22 0.91
CA THR A 115 2.31 5.10 -0.50
C THR A 115 3.37 6.15 -0.85
N PHE A 116 4.26 5.81 -1.77
CA PHE A 116 5.23 6.77 -2.27
C PHE A 116 4.66 7.62 -3.42
N ALA A 117 5.23 8.79 -3.60
CA ALA A 117 4.99 9.65 -4.75
C ALA A 117 6.30 10.31 -5.20
N TYR A 118 6.48 10.42 -6.51
CA TYR A 118 7.63 11.14 -7.04
C TYR A 118 7.41 12.64 -7.00
N TRP A 119 8.46 13.34 -6.59
CA TRP A 119 8.46 14.81 -6.58
C TRP A 119 8.23 15.36 -7.99
N GLY A 120 7.33 16.32 -8.10
CA GLY A 120 6.89 16.86 -9.39
C GLY A 120 5.66 16.15 -9.93
N PHE A 121 5.62 14.83 -9.98
CA PHE A 121 4.48 14.05 -10.49
C PHE A 121 3.21 14.24 -9.65
N HIS A 122 3.34 14.48 -8.34
CA HIS A 122 2.21 14.75 -7.45
C HIS A 122 1.48 16.07 -7.83
N LYS A 123 2.10 16.95 -8.63
CA LYS A 123 1.51 18.19 -9.15
C LYS A 123 0.73 17.99 -10.45
N LEU A 124 0.90 16.84 -11.11
CA LEU A 124 0.14 16.48 -12.29
C LEU A 124 -1.34 16.22 -11.94
N PRO A 125 -2.27 16.27 -12.90
CA PRO A 125 -3.70 16.08 -12.64
C PRO A 125 -4.01 14.82 -11.84
N GLY A 126 -3.45 13.66 -12.24
CA GLY A 126 -3.63 12.39 -11.53
C GLY A 126 -3.09 12.40 -10.10
N GLY A 127 -1.96 13.06 -9.85
CA GLY A 127 -1.38 13.21 -8.52
C GLY A 127 -2.23 14.10 -7.60
N ARG A 128 -2.75 15.22 -8.15
CA ARG A 128 -3.66 16.11 -7.40
C ARG A 128 -4.98 15.41 -7.06
N GLN A 129 -5.54 14.66 -8.01
CA GLN A 129 -6.76 13.88 -7.81
C GLN A 129 -6.57 12.83 -6.71
N PHE A 130 -5.49 12.08 -6.76
CA PHE A 130 -5.17 11.08 -5.76
C PHE A 130 -5.03 11.69 -4.36
N ARG A 131 -4.29 12.79 -4.24
CA ARG A 131 -4.15 13.51 -2.96
C ARG A 131 -5.51 13.99 -2.42
N ALA A 132 -6.37 14.53 -3.29
CA ALA A 132 -7.71 14.95 -2.90
C ALA A 132 -8.56 13.78 -2.39
N LEU A 133 -8.50 12.63 -3.07
CA LEU A 133 -9.19 11.39 -2.64
C LEU A 133 -8.67 10.87 -1.29
N LEU A 134 -7.37 10.93 -1.05
CA LEU A 134 -6.81 10.56 0.26
C LEU A 134 -7.35 11.47 1.37
N HIS A 135 -7.37 12.78 1.16
CA HIS A 135 -7.91 13.73 2.15
C HIS A 135 -9.41 13.54 2.39
N GLU A 136 -10.17 13.19 1.33
CA GLU A 136 -11.61 12.94 1.43
C GLU A 136 -11.93 11.65 2.22
N LYS A 137 -11.14 10.60 1.99
CA LYS A 137 -11.44 9.23 2.47
C LYS A 137 -10.72 8.83 3.75
N THR A 138 -9.76 9.63 4.20
CA THR A 138 -8.96 9.33 5.40
C THR A 138 -8.90 10.53 6.35
N HIS A 139 -8.45 10.26 7.57
CA HIS A 139 -8.23 11.31 8.57
C HIS A 139 -6.74 11.64 8.65
N GLY A 140 -6.36 12.87 8.33
CA GLY A 140 -4.99 13.32 8.39
C GLY A 140 -4.07 12.66 7.34
N VAL A 141 -3.71 13.41 6.33
CA VAL A 141 -2.71 13.00 5.33
C VAL A 141 -1.43 13.76 5.61
N GLU A 142 -0.40 13.03 6.01
CA GLU A 142 0.94 13.55 6.23
C GLU A 142 1.84 13.21 5.05
N THR A 143 2.87 14.03 4.84
CA THR A 143 3.93 13.75 3.86
C THR A 143 5.26 13.63 4.57
N SER A 144 6.05 12.62 4.18
CA SER A 144 7.43 12.51 4.68
C SER A 144 8.33 13.60 4.09
N ARG A 145 9.55 13.70 4.59
CA ARG A 145 10.62 14.45 3.94
C ARG A 145 10.89 13.87 2.55
N ILE A 146 11.28 14.74 1.62
CA ILE A 146 11.69 14.32 0.26
C ILE A 146 13.04 13.62 0.35
N VAL A 147 13.14 12.45 -0.28
CA VAL A 147 14.38 11.72 -0.42
C VAL A 147 15.00 12.09 -1.76
N TRP A 148 15.94 13.02 -1.73
CA TRP A 148 16.63 13.55 -2.91
C TRP A 148 17.63 12.57 -3.53
N GLY A 149 18.04 11.53 -2.79
CA GLY A 149 18.91 10.48 -3.31
C GLY A 149 18.23 9.52 -4.29
N ASN A 150 16.90 9.53 -4.36
CA ASN A 150 16.17 8.81 -5.41
C ASN A 150 16.15 9.61 -6.71
N VAL A 151 16.12 8.90 -7.83
CA VAL A 151 16.01 9.50 -9.17
C VAL A 151 14.82 8.88 -9.89
N PRO A 152 13.70 9.61 -10.03
CA PRO A 152 13.41 10.95 -9.51
C PRO A 152 13.25 10.97 -7.97
N PRO A 153 13.42 12.13 -7.30
CA PRO A 153 13.21 12.29 -5.87
C PRO A 153 11.79 11.87 -5.48
N ALA A 154 11.64 11.25 -4.31
CA ALA A 154 10.37 10.71 -3.86
C ALA A 154 10.07 11.10 -2.39
N PHE A 155 8.80 11.06 -2.04
CA PHE A 155 8.31 11.19 -0.67
C PHE A 155 7.17 10.20 -0.43
N VAL A 156 6.73 10.08 0.81
CA VAL A 156 5.68 9.14 1.21
C VAL A 156 4.46 9.92 1.69
N TYR A 157 3.28 9.56 1.20
CA TYR A 157 2.01 9.91 1.83
C TYR A 157 1.73 8.89 2.93
N LEU A 158 1.34 9.39 4.09
CA LEU A 158 0.88 8.62 5.24
C LEU A 158 -0.54 9.10 5.55
N ALA A 159 -1.52 8.26 5.31
CA ALA A 159 -2.92 8.56 5.57
C ALA A 159 -3.44 7.63 6.68
N ARG A 160 -4.06 8.20 7.71
CA ARG A 160 -4.60 7.43 8.82
C ARG A 160 -6.11 7.30 8.71
N LYS A 161 -6.63 6.14 9.09
CA LYS A 161 -8.06 5.93 9.23
C LYS A 161 -8.55 6.47 10.58
N HIS A 162 -9.79 6.98 10.58
CA HIS A 162 -10.52 7.34 11.80
C HIS A 162 -10.63 6.19 12.78
#